data_c8905ed4d3f5974966bd4600f57a197e
#
_entry.id   c8905ed4d3f5974966bd4600f57a197e
#
_cell.length_a   1.000
_cell.length_b   1.000
_cell.length_c   1.000
_cell.angle_alpha   90.00
_cell.angle_beta   90.00
_cell.angle_gamma   90.00
#
_symmetry.space_group_name_H-M   'P 1'
#
loop_
_entity.id
_entity.type
_entity.pdbx_description
1 polymer ?
#
loop_
_entity_poly.entity_id
_entity_poly.type
_entity_poly.pdbx_seq_one_letter_code
_entity_poly.pdbx_strand_id
1 'polypeptide(L)'
;EQKKDLIAPVFFKRNATPVTGNLDADETGKTIIDPYPPRLFKADVTGFHTVLMRRHVAEDVCKQCDPHPPFNEVREGDTKIGEDYWFFRAAKQAGHQLWIDSRIDVGHIAVGQVGMKEYEAIRPQLKRAERNKEVTVG
;
A
#
# COMPACT_ATOMS: atom_id res chain seq x y z
N GLU A 1 9.39 -22.20 -5.68
CA GLU A 1 9.24 -20.75 -5.44
C GLU A 1 7.96 -20.28 -6.13
N GLN A 2 6.94 -19.87 -5.37
CA GLN A 2 5.72 -19.33 -6.00
C GLN A 2 6.06 -18.00 -6.69
N LYS A 3 5.84 -17.92 -7.99
CA LYS A 3 6.01 -16.69 -8.76
C LYS A 3 4.99 -15.67 -8.26
N LYS A 4 5.45 -14.48 -7.92
CA LYS A 4 4.60 -13.36 -7.54
C LYS A 4 4.31 -12.54 -8.81
N ASP A 5 3.02 -12.35 -9.12
CA ASP A 5 2.60 -11.65 -10.34
C ASP A 5 2.42 -10.14 -10.14
N LEU A 6 2.28 -9.72 -8.89
CA LEU A 6 2.13 -8.32 -8.50
C LEU A 6 2.92 -8.06 -7.22
N ILE A 7 3.96 -7.23 -7.30
CA ILE A 7 4.88 -6.93 -6.21
C ILE A 7 5.27 -5.46 -6.20
N ALA A 8 5.39 -4.88 -5.01
CA ALA A 8 5.88 -3.53 -4.79
C ALA A 8 6.86 -3.47 -3.62
N PRO A 9 7.79 -2.51 -3.58
CA PRO A 9 8.52 -2.16 -2.37
C PRO A 9 7.62 -1.44 -1.37
N VAL A 10 8.15 -1.15 -0.18
CA VAL A 10 7.46 -0.29 0.78
C VAL A 10 7.31 1.12 0.20
N PHE A 11 6.12 1.68 0.33
CA PHE A 11 5.82 3.04 -0.09
C PHE A 11 5.95 4.01 1.11
N PHE A 12 6.53 5.18 0.86
CA PHE A 12 6.63 6.26 1.84
C PHE A 12 5.95 7.52 1.32
N LYS A 13 5.12 8.14 2.15
CA LYS A 13 4.49 9.43 1.79
C LYS A 13 5.51 10.56 1.78
N ARG A 14 5.28 11.58 0.93
CA ARG A 14 6.16 12.75 0.78
C ARG A 14 6.23 13.64 2.03
N ASN A 15 5.31 13.54 2.95
CA ASN A 15 5.19 14.38 4.15
C ASN A 15 5.78 13.76 5.40
N ALA A 16 6.90 13.07 5.27
CA ALA A 16 7.74 12.54 6.35
C ALA A 16 7.13 11.44 7.24
N THR A 17 5.86 11.06 7.05
CA THR A 17 5.31 9.90 7.75
C THR A 17 5.36 8.70 6.80
N PRO A 18 6.28 7.75 7.02
CA PRO A 18 6.34 6.55 6.21
C PRO A 18 5.02 5.78 6.38
N VAL A 19 4.37 5.47 5.28
CA VAL A 19 3.19 4.62 5.29
C VAL A 19 3.53 3.38 4.49
N THR A 20 3.60 2.30 5.19
CA THR A 20 3.75 0.97 4.64
C THR A 20 2.45 0.50 3.97
N GLY A 21 2.48 -0.62 3.26
CA GLY A 21 1.29 -1.19 2.66
C GLY A 21 0.14 -1.35 3.66
N ASN A 22 -1.06 -1.12 3.21
CA ASN A 22 -2.27 -1.31 4.01
C ASN A 22 -2.86 -2.70 3.74
N LEU A 23 -3.25 -3.38 4.81
CA LEU A 23 -4.26 -4.42 4.73
C LEU A 23 -5.61 -3.74 4.86
N ASP A 24 -6.44 -3.92 3.87
CA ASP A 24 -7.83 -3.50 3.92
C ASP A 24 -8.67 -4.76 4.00
N ALA A 25 -8.97 -5.17 5.21
CA ALA A 25 -9.69 -6.40 5.43
C ALA A 25 -11.16 -6.27 5.00
N ASP A 26 -11.73 -5.05 5.01
CA ASP A 26 -13.17 -4.84 4.79
C ASP A 26 -13.57 -3.40 4.41
N GLU A 27 -12.80 -2.67 3.65
CA GLU A 27 -13.11 -1.29 3.24
C GLU A 27 -13.26 -0.26 4.39
N THR A 28 -13.37 -0.69 5.64
CA THR A 28 -13.58 0.16 6.81
C THR A 28 -12.39 0.24 7.76
N GLY A 29 -11.46 -0.71 7.70
CA GLY A 29 -10.29 -0.80 8.57
C GLY A 29 -8.98 -0.81 7.81
N LYS A 30 -8.20 0.27 7.87
CA LYS A 30 -6.85 0.33 7.29
C LYS A 30 -5.83 -0.12 8.33
N THR A 31 -5.36 -1.36 8.22
CA THR A 31 -4.23 -1.83 9.00
C THR A 31 -2.94 -1.51 8.29
N ILE A 32 -2.12 -0.62 8.85
CA ILE A 32 -0.77 -0.36 8.36
C ILE A 32 0.15 -1.46 8.88
N ILE A 33 0.84 -2.14 7.96
CA ILE A 33 1.73 -3.25 8.32
C ILE A 33 3.11 -2.70 8.64
N ASP A 34 3.66 -3.07 9.80
CA ASP A 34 5.07 -2.81 10.12
C ASP A 34 5.97 -3.58 9.12
N PRO A 35 6.87 -2.89 8.37
CA PRO A 35 7.74 -3.54 7.41
C PRO A 35 8.84 -4.40 8.05
N TYR A 36 9.01 -4.34 9.37
CA TYR A 36 10.05 -5.06 10.11
C TYR A 36 9.56 -6.35 10.76
N PRO A 37 10.43 -7.39 10.81
CA PRO A 37 11.72 -7.48 10.11
C PRO A 37 11.54 -7.46 8.60
N PRO A 38 12.59 -7.08 7.83
CA PRO A 38 12.54 -7.05 6.37
C PRO A 38 12.09 -8.40 5.79
N ARG A 39 11.00 -8.39 5.03
CA ARG A 39 10.35 -9.60 4.52
C ARG A 39 9.44 -9.32 3.33
N LEU A 40 9.02 -10.40 2.70
CA LEU A 40 7.91 -10.39 1.74
C LEU A 40 6.60 -10.69 2.48
N PHE A 41 5.57 -9.84 2.31
CA PHE A 41 4.27 -10.03 2.93
C PHE A 41 3.13 -9.62 2.01
N LYS A 42 1.92 -10.09 2.31
CA LYS A 42 0.70 -9.74 1.57
C LYS A 42 0.19 -8.37 2.01
N ALA A 43 -0.33 -7.62 1.05
CA ALA A 43 -1.10 -6.41 1.29
C ALA A 43 -2.28 -6.34 0.32
N ASP A 44 -3.25 -5.48 0.60
CA ASP A 44 -4.36 -5.23 -0.31
C ASP A 44 -4.13 -3.96 -1.12
N VAL A 45 -3.50 -2.96 -0.52
CA VAL A 45 -3.25 -1.65 -1.13
C VAL A 45 -1.88 -1.11 -0.73
N THR A 46 -1.23 -0.38 -1.63
CA THR A 46 -0.05 0.45 -1.36
C THR A 46 -0.08 1.70 -2.26
N GLY A 47 0.86 2.63 -2.10
CA GLY A 47 1.05 3.72 -3.06
C GLY A 47 1.66 3.19 -4.38
N PHE A 48 1.22 3.75 -5.49
CA PHE A 48 1.64 3.31 -6.83
C PHE A 48 2.84 4.11 -7.35
N HIS A 49 3.97 4.10 -6.63
CA HIS A 49 5.17 4.78 -7.09
C HIS A 49 6.16 3.84 -7.79
N THR A 50 6.22 2.59 -7.37
CA THR A 50 7.06 1.55 -7.98
C THR A 50 6.33 0.22 -7.82
N VAL A 51 5.88 -0.35 -8.91
CA VAL A 51 5.16 -1.63 -8.94
C VAL A 51 5.69 -2.47 -10.09
N LEU A 52 6.03 -3.70 -9.78
CA LEU A 52 6.36 -4.72 -10.77
C LEU A 52 5.16 -5.66 -10.90
N MET A 53 4.63 -5.77 -12.10
CA MET A 53 3.52 -6.68 -12.37
C MET A 53 3.72 -7.44 -13.68
N ARG A 54 3.13 -8.62 -13.77
CA ARG A 54 3.02 -9.33 -15.04
C ARG A 54 1.95 -8.69 -15.90
N ARG A 55 2.12 -8.77 -17.21
CA ARG A 55 1.21 -8.18 -18.20
C ARG A 55 -0.25 -8.59 -18.00
N HIS A 56 -0.51 -9.86 -17.73
CA HIS A 56 -1.89 -10.36 -17.53
C HIS A 56 -2.58 -9.70 -16.34
N VAL A 57 -1.86 -9.31 -15.29
CA VAL A 57 -2.42 -8.56 -14.16
C VAL A 57 -2.99 -7.21 -14.63
N ALA A 58 -2.22 -6.48 -15.45
CA ALA A 58 -2.68 -5.20 -15.98
C ALA A 58 -3.90 -5.39 -16.91
N GLU A 59 -3.88 -6.42 -17.76
CA GLU A 59 -4.99 -6.75 -18.66
C GLU A 59 -6.28 -7.10 -17.89
N ASP A 60 -6.17 -7.86 -16.81
CA ASP A 60 -7.32 -8.25 -15.98
C ASP A 60 -7.84 -7.06 -15.15
N VAL A 61 -6.97 -6.20 -14.65
CA VAL A 61 -7.38 -4.95 -13.99
C VAL A 61 -8.13 -4.04 -14.97
N CYS A 62 -7.65 -3.90 -16.20
CA CYS A 62 -8.37 -3.11 -17.22
C CYS A 62 -9.78 -3.64 -17.47
N LYS A 63 -9.95 -4.95 -17.57
CA LYS A 63 -11.28 -5.58 -17.72
C LYS A 63 -12.17 -5.36 -16.50
N GLN A 64 -11.58 -5.49 -15.30
CA GLN A 64 -12.29 -5.31 -14.03
C GLN A 64 -12.77 -3.89 -13.81
N CYS A 65 -12.04 -2.91 -14.32
CA CYS A 65 -12.39 -1.49 -14.21
C CYS A 65 -13.40 -1.02 -15.28
N ASP A 66 -13.62 -1.78 -16.36
CA ASP A 66 -14.50 -1.36 -17.46
C ASP A 66 -15.89 -0.92 -16.95
N PRO A 67 -16.43 0.24 -17.38
CA PRO A 67 -15.94 1.17 -18.42
C PRO A 67 -14.96 2.24 -17.92
N HIS A 68 -14.51 2.19 -16.68
CA HIS A 68 -13.60 3.19 -16.11
C HIS A 68 -12.14 2.86 -16.41
N PRO A 69 -11.24 3.87 -16.46
CA PRO A 69 -9.81 3.63 -16.53
C PRO A 69 -9.29 2.90 -15.29
N PRO A 70 -8.22 2.07 -15.41
CA PRO A 70 -7.62 1.36 -14.27
C PRO A 70 -6.99 2.29 -13.24
N PHE A 71 -6.61 3.51 -13.64
CA PHE A 71 -6.16 4.58 -12.75
C PHE A 71 -7.19 5.70 -12.80
N ASN A 72 -8.13 5.68 -11.88
CA ASN A 72 -9.20 6.65 -11.80
C ASN A 72 -9.48 7.03 -10.35
N GLU A 73 -9.73 8.33 -10.12
CA GLU A 73 -10.34 8.76 -8.88
C GLU A 73 -11.85 8.51 -8.96
N VAL A 74 -12.36 7.69 -8.07
CA VAL A 74 -13.77 7.33 -8.02
C VAL A 74 -14.40 7.90 -6.75
N ARG A 75 -15.68 8.28 -6.83
CA ARG A 75 -16.47 8.64 -5.66
C ARG A 75 -17.52 7.56 -5.39
N GLU A 76 -17.52 7.06 -4.18
CA GLU A 76 -18.55 6.18 -3.64
C GLU A 76 -19.27 6.92 -2.50
N GLY A 77 -20.45 7.47 -2.82
CA GLY A 77 -21.14 8.43 -1.93
C GLY A 77 -20.27 9.66 -1.68
N ASP A 78 -20.01 9.97 -0.41
CA ASP A 78 -19.15 11.09 0.00
C ASP A 78 -17.65 10.72 0.07
N THR A 79 -17.31 9.48 -0.13
CA THR A 79 -15.92 9.00 -0.04
C THR A 79 -15.22 9.12 -1.39
N LYS A 80 -14.06 9.80 -1.39
CA LYS A 80 -13.17 9.85 -2.54
C LYS A 80 -12.17 8.71 -2.46
N ILE A 81 -12.17 7.85 -3.48
CA ILE A 81 -11.23 6.75 -3.66
C ILE A 81 -10.13 7.20 -4.61
N GLY A 82 -8.89 7.23 -4.13
CA GLY A 82 -7.74 7.59 -4.94
C GLY A 82 -7.39 6.51 -5.99
N GLU A 83 -6.66 6.93 -7.02
CA GLU A 83 -6.29 6.09 -8.17
C GLU A 83 -5.50 4.83 -7.77
N ASP A 84 -4.59 4.95 -6.79
CA ASP A 84 -3.82 3.81 -6.28
C ASP A 84 -4.74 2.75 -5.66
N TYR A 85 -5.65 3.21 -4.81
CA TYR A 85 -6.60 2.33 -4.13
C TYR A 85 -7.54 1.65 -5.13
N TRP A 86 -8.04 2.40 -6.11
CA TRP A 86 -8.91 1.88 -7.17
C TRP A 86 -8.23 0.76 -7.95
N PHE A 87 -6.97 0.96 -8.36
CA PHE A 87 -6.20 -0.05 -9.08
C PHE A 87 -6.02 -1.34 -8.27
N PHE A 88 -5.55 -1.24 -7.03
CA PHE A 88 -5.29 -2.42 -6.21
C PHE A 88 -6.57 -3.14 -5.79
N ARG A 89 -7.65 -2.41 -5.57
CA ARG A 89 -8.98 -2.99 -5.35
C ARG A 89 -9.44 -3.82 -6.55
N ALA A 90 -9.31 -3.28 -7.75
CA ALA A 90 -9.63 -4.01 -8.98
C ALA A 90 -8.73 -5.23 -9.20
N ALA A 91 -7.43 -5.12 -8.89
CA ALA A 91 -6.51 -6.25 -8.95
C ALA A 91 -6.92 -7.36 -7.97
N LYS A 92 -7.30 -7.01 -6.75
CA LYS A 92 -7.80 -7.97 -5.75
C LYS A 92 -9.10 -8.64 -6.22
N GLN A 93 -10.04 -7.88 -6.78
CA GLN A 93 -11.30 -8.41 -7.33
C GLN A 93 -11.07 -9.33 -8.52
N ALA A 94 -10.04 -9.06 -9.34
CA ALA A 94 -9.60 -9.93 -10.42
C ALA A 94 -8.82 -11.18 -9.94
N GLY A 95 -8.63 -11.35 -8.62
CA GLY A 95 -7.96 -12.51 -8.03
C GLY A 95 -6.45 -12.38 -7.86
N HIS A 96 -5.87 -11.20 -8.08
CA HIS A 96 -4.45 -10.96 -7.94
C HIS A 96 -4.08 -10.50 -6.53
N GLN A 97 -3.07 -11.15 -5.95
CA GLN A 97 -2.55 -10.81 -4.63
C GLN A 97 -1.37 -9.84 -4.76
N LEU A 98 -1.50 -8.66 -4.16
CA LEU A 98 -0.36 -7.74 -3.98
C LEU A 98 0.58 -8.29 -2.91
N TRP A 99 1.87 -8.26 -3.22
CA TRP A 99 2.96 -8.56 -2.30
C TRP A 99 3.85 -7.34 -2.11
N ILE A 100 4.23 -7.07 -0.87
CA ILE A 100 5.19 -6.03 -0.52
C ILE A 100 6.50 -6.68 -0.12
N ASP A 101 7.59 -6.25 -0.74
CA ASP A 101 8.93 -6.67 -0.36
C ASP A 101 9.66 -5.53 0.38
N SER A 102 9.67 -5.61 1.71
CA SER A 102 10.32 -4.59 2.55
C SER A 102 11.85 -4.70 2.62
N ARG A 103 12.45 -5.65 1.91
CA ARG A 103 13.89 -5.75 1.72
C ARG A 103 14.40 -4.81 0.62
N ILE A 104 13.48 -4.31 -0.22
CA ILE A 104 13.77 -3.37 -1.29
C ILE A 104 13.54 -1.96 -0.77
N ASP A 105 14.61 -1.20 -0.62
CA ASP A 105 14.53 0.20 -0.20
C ASP A 105 14.38 1.10 -1.42
N VAL A 106 13.24 1.78 -1.51
CA VAL A 106 12.96 2.78 -2.55
C VAL A 106 12.51 4.05 -1.87
N GLY A 107 13.37 5.05 -1.87
CA GLY A 107 13.08 6.36 -1.29
C GLY A 107 12.13 7.18 -2.15
N HIS A 108 11.34 8.02 -1.50
CA HIS A 108 10.49 9.02 -2.15
C HIS A 108 11.18 10.38 -2.10
N ILE A 109 11.35 11.02 -3.25
CA ILE A 109 11.97 12.37 -3.32
C ILE A 109 10.90 13.40 -2.92
N ALA A 110 11.21 14.15 -1.86
CA ALA A 110 10.40 15.27 -1.35
C ALA A 110 11.29 16.53 -1.20
N VAL A 111 11.18 17.28 -0.12
CA VAL A 111 12.19 18.30 0.29
C VAL A 111 13.49 17.61 0.77
N GLY A 112 13.44 16.29 0.94
CA GLY A 112 14.53 15.36 1.18
C GLY A 112 14.11 13.98 0.77
N GLN A 113 15.01 13.01 0.85
CA GLN A 113 14.67 11.62 0.63
C GLN A 113 13.94 11.06 1.86
N VAL A 114 12.83 10.39 1.66
CA VAL A 114 12.11 9.64 2.71
C VAL A 114 12.12 8.16 2.34
N GLY A 115 12.76 7.36 3.15
CA GLY A 115 12.93 5.92 2.93
C GLY A 115 12.96 5.14 4.25
N MET A 116 13.50 3.93 4.20
CA MET A 116 13.57 3.03 5.37
C MET A 116 14.34 3.65 6.54
N LYS A 117 15.41 4.40 6.27
CA LYS A 117 16.23 5.06 7.30
C LYS A 117 15.42 6.08 8.09
N GLU A 118 14.65 6.91 7.42
CA GLU A 118 13.78 7.90 8.05
C GLU A 118 12.64 7.23 8.81
N TYR A 119 12.11 6.13 8.28
CA TYR A 119 11.13 5.30 8.98
C TYR A 119 11.68 4.71 10.28
N GLU A 120 12.89 4.16 10.26
CA GLU A 120 13.55 3.62 11.47
C GLU A 120 13.65 4.66 12.57
N ALA A 121 13.97 5.90 12.22
CA ALA A 121 14.10 7.00 13.17
C ALA A 121 12.79 7.35 13.91
N ILE A 122 11.64 7.22 13.25
CA ILE A 122 10.33 7.59 13.82
C ILE A 122 9.50 6.38 14.29
N ARG A 123 9.86 5.17 13.89
CA ARG A 123 9.15 3.93 14.22
C ARG A 123 8.83 3.76 15.73
N PRO A 124 9.74 4.07 16.67
CA PRO A 124 9.42 4.00 18.10
C PRO A 124 8.30 4.95 18.52
N GLN A 125 8.20 6.12 17.87
CA GLN A 125 7.15 7.11 18.17
C GLN A 125 5.80 6.65 17.63
N LEU A 126 5.77 6.06 16.42
CA LEU A 126 4.57 5.50 15.84
C LEU A 126 3.99 4.37 16.71
N LYS A 127 4.82 3.44 17.17
CA LYS A 127 4.41 2.35 18.07
C LYS A 127 3.91 2.84 19.43
N ARG A 128 4.40 3.97 19.95
CA ARG A 128 3.87 4.60 21.16
C ARG A 128 2.50 5.23 20.91
N ALA A 129 2.32 5.88 19.77
CA ALA A 129 1.05 6.50 19.41
C ALA A 129 -0.06 5.47 19.20
N GLU A 130 0.23 4.32 18.61
CA GLU A 130 -0.71 3.20 18.46
C GLU A 130 -1.14 2.64 19.82
N ARG A 131 -0.20 2.36 20.72
CA ARG A 131 -0.50 1.88 22.08
C ARG A 131 -1.37 2.84 22.87
N ASN A 132 -1.16 4.15 22.73
CA ASN A 132 -1.96 5.15 23.44
C ASN A 132 -3.40 5.23 22.89
N LYS A 133 -3.64 4.91 21.63
CA LYS A 133 -5.00 4.84 21.05
C LYS A 133 -5.78 3.63 21.58
N GLU A 134 -5.13 2.49 21.75
CA GLU A 134 -5.76 1.28 22.31
C GLU A 134 -6.18 1.46 23.77
N VAL A 135 -5.43 2.23 24.56
CA VAL A 135 -5.75 2.51 25.97
C VAL A 135 -6.90 3.51 26.12
N THR A 136 -7.17 4.35 25.13
CA THR A 136 -8.21 5.40 25.21
C THR A 136 -9.60 4.90 24.76
N VAL A 137 -9.70 3.71 24.18
CA VAL A 137 -10.95 3.10 23.67
C VAL A 137 -11.48 2.01 24.63
N GLY A 138 -10.79 1.75 25.70
CA GLY A 138 -11.23 0.89 26.81
C GLY A 138 -11.71 1.71 27.99
#